data_2154ff8f86946a12454ea9a7b499c238
#
_entry.id   2154ff8f86946a12454ea9a7b499c238
#
_cell.length_a   1.000
_cell.length_b   1.000
_cell.length_c   1.000
_cell.angle_alpha   90.00
_cell.angle_beta   90.00
_cell.angle_gamma   90.00
#
_symmetry.space_group_name_H-M   'P 1'
#
loop_
_entity.id
_entity.type
_entity.pdbx_description
1 polymer ?
#
loop_
_entity_poly.entity_id
_entity_poly.type
_entity_poly.pdbx_seq_one_letter_code
_entity_poly.pdbx_strand_id
1 'polypeptide(L)'
;MAHRPLIGVVPLWDDTLNSLWMLPGYFDGIIEAGGIPVMLPLTGDETTIEQLVSQCDGFLVTGGHDVDPERYGEAAGPKTVKLCKARDRMEERLIPSVIAADKPLLGICRGIQSLNVALGGTLWQDLPDE
;
A
#
# COMPACT_ATOMS: atom_id res chain seq x y z
N MET A 1 -21.85 -4.55 22.55
CA MET A 1 -20.91 -3.61 21.92
C MET A 1 -20.63 -4.06 20.49
N ALA A 2 -20.74 -3.17 19.52
CA ALA A 2 -20.49 -3.53 18.14
C ALA A 2 -18.99 -3.78 17.91
N HIS A 3 -18.70 -4.80 17.13
CA HIS A 3 -17.34 -5.07 16.68
C HIS A 3 -16.85 -3.94 15.76
N ARG A 4 -15.67 -3.41 16.01
CA ARG A 4 -15.05 -2.41 15.14
C ARG A 4 -14.06 -3.12 14.22
N PRO A 5 -14.16 -2.90 12.90
CA PRO A 5 -13.24 -3.56 11.99
C PRO A 5 -11.80 -3.09 12.18
N LEU A 6 -10.87 -4.03 12.11
CA LEU A 6 -9.45 -3.77 12.18
C LEU A 6 -8.92 -3.52 10.76
N ILE A 7 -8.42 -2.32 10.52
CA ILE A 7 -7.94 -1.91 9.20
C ILE A 7 -6.42 -1.82 9.18
N GLY A 8 -5.81 -2.67 8.38
CA GLY A 8 -4.36 -2.64 8.18
C GLY A 8 -3.99 -1.52 7.22
N VAL A 9 -3.10 -0.64 7.63
CA VAL A 9 -2.69 0.53 6.86
C VAL A 9 -1.23 0.39 6.43
N VAL A 10 -0.98 0.40 5.13
CA VAL A 10 0.39 0.33 4.61
C VAL A 10 1.09 1.65 4.91
N PRO A 11 2.23 1.63 5.61
CA PRO A 11 2.89 2.85 6.05
C PRO A 11 3.65 3.56 4.94
N LEU A 12 4.04 4.80 5.21
CA LEU A 12 4.97 5.55 4.38
C LEU A 12 6.40 5.32 4.88
N TRP A 13 7.36 5.61 4.03
CA TRP A 13 8.77 5.44 4.34
C TRP A 13 9.50 6.76 4.22
N ASP A 14 10.35 7.08 5.20
CA ASP A 14 11.21 8.25 5.20
C ASP A 14 12.67 7.82 5.01
N ASP A 15 13.24 8.14 3.85
CA ASP A 15 14.62 7.78 3.50
C ASP A 15 15.64 8.51 4.36
N THR A 16 15.32 9.73 4.81
CA THR A 16 16.22 10.54 5.62
C THR A 16 16.32 9.99 7.04
N LEU A 17 15.19 9.68 7.64
CA LEU A 17 15.12 9.14 9.00
C LEU A 17 15.26 7.62 9.06
N ASN A 18 15.23 6.98 7.89
CA ASN A 18 15.26 5.52 7.77
C ASN A 18 14.19 4.87 8.66
N SER A 19 12.95 5.34 8.53
CA SER A 19 11.87 4.91 9.39
C SER A 19 10.51 4.86 8.69
N LEU A 20 9.61 4.06 9.26
CA LEU A 20 8.20 4.09 8.89
C LEU A 20 7.56 5.35 9.49
N TRP A 21 6.56 5.87 8.79
CA TRP A 21 5.78 6.98 9.32
C TRP A 21 4.36 6.96 8.77
N MET A 22 3.50 7.77 9.37
CA MET A 22 2.08 7.81 9.01
C MET A 22 1.55 9.22 9.17
N LEU A 23 0.75 9.65 8.20
CA LEU A 23 0.00 10.89 8.31
C LEU A 23 -1.23 10.66 9.19
N PRO A 24 -1.45 11.51 10.21
CA PRO A 24 -2.61 11.34 11.10
C PRO A 24 -3.95 11.29 10.36
N GLY A 25 -4.08 11.97 9.23
CA GLY A 25 -5.31 12.00 8.45
C GLY A 25 -5.81 10.63 8.00
N TYR A 26 -4.90 9.72 7.68
CA TYR A 26 -5.29 8.35 7.31
C TYR A 26 -5.94 7.64 8.48
N PHE A 27 -5.33 7.74 9.67
CA PHE A 27 -5.86 7.11 10.88
C PHE A 27 -7.15 7.78 11.32
N ASP A 28 -7.19 9.10 11.30
CA ASP A 28 -8.38 9.86 11.71
C ASP A 28 -9.59 9.52 10.85
N GLY A 29 -9.40 9.38 9.54
CA GLY A 29 -10.48 8.99 8.65
C GLY A 29 -11.05 7.61 8.95
N ILE A 30 -10.18 6.65 9.25
CA ILE A 30 -10.61 5.29 9.63
C ILE A 30 -11.34 5.31 10.97
N ILE A 31 -10.82 6.03 11.95
CA ILE A 31 -11.43 6.14 13.28
C ILE A 31 -12.82 6.79 13.17
N GLU A 32 -12.92 7.86 12.40
CA GLU A 32 -14.16 8.57 12.19
C GLU A 32 -15.23 7.68 11.53
N ALA A 33 -14.79 6.78 10.65
CA ALA A 33 -15.68 5.82 10.00
C ALA A 33 -16.03 4.62 10.89
N GLY A 34 -15.46 4.52 12.08
CA GLY A 34 -15.78 3.46 13.05
C GLY A 34 -14.82 2.29 13.06
N GLY A 35 -13.68 2.39 12.37
CA GLY A 35 -12.67 1.34 12.34
C GLY A 35 -11.52 1.57 13.31
N ILE A 36 -10.67 0.57 13.45
CA ILE A 36 -9.43 0.66 14.22
C ILE A 36 -8.26 0.57 13.23
N PRO A 37 -7.47 1.66 13.04
CA PRO A 37 -6.33 1.60 12.16
C PRO A 37 -5.12 0.95 12.83
N VAL A 38 -4.40 0.13 12.08
CA VAL A 38 -3.16 -0.49 12.54
C VAL A 38 -2.10 -0.29 11.45
N MET A 39 -0.97 0.29 11.82
CA MET A 39 0.13 0.45 10.87
C MET A 39 0.82 -0.90 10.67
N LEU A 40 0.89 -1.34 9.41
CA LEU A 40 1.54 -2.61 9.06
C LEU A 40 3.05 -2.44 8.96
N PRO A 41 3.83 -3.50 9.25
CA PRO A 41 5.27 -3.47 8.95
C PRO A 41 5.48 -3.55 7.43
N LEU A 42 6.61 -3.05 6.94
CA LEU A 42 7.03 -3.31 5.56
C LEU A 42 7.76 -4.65 5.53
N THR A 43 7.09 -5.66 5.01
CA THR A 43 7.65 -7.01 4.94
C THR A 43 7.32 -7.67 3.61
N GLY A 44 8.26 -8.44 3.08
CA GLY A 44 8.03 -9.32 1.93
C GLY A 44 7.79 -10.76 2.35
N ASP A 45 7.72 -11.04 3.64
CA ASP A 45 7.54 -12.40 4.15
C ASP A 45 6.11 -12.88 3.94
N GLU A 46 5.97 -13.95 3.16
CA GLU A 46 4.68 -14.47 2.74
C GLU A 46 3.83 -14.92 3.92
N THR A 47 4.42 -15.63 4.89
CA THR A 47 3.72 -16.10 6.07
C THR A 47 3.18 -14.95 6.91
N THR A 48 3.98 -13.91 7.10
CA THR A 48 3.56 -12.71 7.82
C THR A 48 2.39 -12.02 7.12
N ILE A 49 2.49 -11.87 5.80
CA ILE A 49 1.44 -11.24 5.00
C ILE A 49 0.14 -12.05 5.08
N GLU A 50 0.22 -13.36 4.95
CA GLU A 50 -0.96 -14.22 5.06
C GLU A 50 -1.65 -14.08 6.42
N GLN A 51 -0.87 -14.01 7.50
CA GLN A 51 -1.44 -13.84 8.84
C GLN A 51 -2.08 -12.46 9.01
N LEU A 52 -1.45 -11.41 8.50
CA LEU A 52 -2.02 -10.05 8.53
C LEU A 52 -3.34 -9.99 7.75
N VAL A 53 -3.38 -10.62 6.57
CA VAL A 53 -4.60 -10.68 5.76
C VAL A 53 -5.71 -11.42 6.49
N SER A 54 -5.36 -12.48 7.21
CA SER A 54 -6.32 -13.25 8.01
C SER A 54 -6.90 -12.45 9.18
N GLN A 55 -6.07 -11.65 9.85
CA GLN A 55 -6.47 -10.96 11.08
C GLN A 55 -7.10 -9.60 10.88
N CYS A 56 -6.75 -8.89 9.83
CA CYS A 56 -7.36 -7.60 9.53
C CYS A 56 -8.66 -7.79 8.75
N ASP A 57 -9.63 -6.92 9.01
CA ASP A 57 -10.93 -6.96 8.33
C ASP A 57 -10.91 -6.22 6.99
N GLY A 58 -10.00 -5.27 6.82
CA GLY A 58 -9.82 -4.52 5.60
C GLY A 58 -8.46 -3.86 5.55
N PHE A 59 -8.13 -3.25 4.42
CA PHE A 59 -6.81 -2.67 4.18
C PHE A 59 -6.88 -1.33 3.48
N LEU A 60 -5.95 -0.44 3.84
CA LEU A 60 -5.76 0.85 3.20
C LEU A 60 -4.34 0.95 2.67
N VAL A 61 -4.20 1.20 1.38
CA VAL A 61 -2.89 1.43 0.74
C VAL A 61 -2.73 2.93 0.55
N THR A 62 -1.76 3.50 1.25
CA THR A 62 -1.55 4.95 1.34
C THR A 62 -0.77 5.52 0.16
N GLY A 63 -0.61 6.84 0.12
CA GLY A 63 0.25 7.53 -0.81
C GLY A 63 1.74 7.28 -0.55
N GLY A 64 2.62 8.00 -1.20
CA GLY A 64 4.06 7.90 -0.97
C GLY A 64 4.89 7.88 -2.24
N HIS A 65 6.00 7.13 -2.21
CA HIS A 65 6.94 7.02 -3.32
C HIS A 65 6.29 6.48 -4.59
N ASP A 66 6.95 6.71 -5.74
CA ASP A 66 6.49 6.17 -7.01
C ASP A 66 6.46 4.63 -6.98
N VAL A 67 5.51 4.06 -7.70
CA VAL A 67 5.49 2.61 -7.93
C VAL A 67 6.67 2.25 -8.85
N ASP A 68 7.43 1.22 -8.47
CA ASP A 68 8.57 0.79 -9.26
C ASP A 68 8.09 0.33 -10.65
N PRO A 69 8.60 0.98 -11.73
CA PRO A 69 8.20 0.61 -13.10
C PRO A 69 8.44 -0.85 -13.44
N GLU A 70 9.38 -1.51 -12.79
CA GLU A 70 9.63 -2.94 -13.00
C GLU A 70 8.39 -3.79 -12.69
N ARG A 71 7.51 -3.32 -11.80
CA ARG A 71 6.28 -4.04 -11.45
C ARG A 71 5.29 -4.13 -12.62
N TYR A 72 5.38 -3.22 -13.59
CA TYR A 72 4.55 -3.28 -14.80
C TYR A 72 5.36 -3.43 -16.08
N GLY A 73 6.59 -3.97 -15.93
CA GLY A 73 7.40 -4.39 -17.06
C GLY A 73 8.19 -3.29 -17.77
N GLU A 74 8.42 -2.15 -17.12
CA GLU A 74 9.15 -1.03 -17.70
C GLU A 74 10.41 -0.70 -16.91
N ALA A 75 11.38 -0.09 -17.57
CA ALA A 75 12.55 0.46 -16.88
C ALA A 75 12.21 1.83 -16.31
N ALA A 76 12.83 2.18 -15.17
CA ALA A 76 12.62 3.48 -14.56
C ALA A 76 13.14 4.59 -15.49
N GLY A 77 12.28 5.57 -15.74
CA GLY A 77 12.64 6.76 -16.52
C GLY A 77 13.34 7.81 -15.66
N PRO A 78 13.85 8.89 -16.30
CA PRO A 78 14.61 9.92 -15.57
C PRO A 78 13.76 10.70 -14.57
N LYS A 79 12.45 10.68 -14.70
CA LYS A 79 11.52 11.37 -13.79
C LYS A 79 11.00 10.51 -12.68
N THR A 80 11.29 9.22 -12.67
CA THR A 80 10.94 8.33 -11.58
C THR A 80 12.05 8.43 -10.54
N VAL A 81 11.87 9.29 -9.54
CA VAL A 81 12.96 9.69 -8.65
C VAL A 81 12.88 9.12 -7.24
N LYS A 82 11.71 8.69 -6.80
CA LYS A 82 11.54 8.21 -5.42
C LYS A 82 10.83 6.88 -5.43
N LEU A 83 11.58 5.81 -5.18
CA LEU A 83 11.06 4.47 -5.07
C LEU A 83 11.25 3.94 -3.65
N CYS A 84 10.35 3.13 -3.18
CA CYS A 84 10.52 2.35 -1.97
C CYS A 84 10.34 0.88 -2.34
N LYS A 85 11.45 0.20 -2.60
CA LYS A 85 11.41 -1.19 -3.06
C LYS A 85 10.82 -2.14 -2.02
N ALA A 86 11.04 -1.87 -0.74
CA ALA A 86 10.47 -2.67 0.33
C ALA A 86 8.95 -2.61 0.30
N ARG A 87 8.40 -1.43 0.06
CA ARG A 87 6.95 -1.23 -0.04
C ARG A 87 6.39 -1.87 -1.29
N ASP A 88 7.07 -1.73 -2.44
CA ASP A 88 6.66 -2.39 -3.68
C ASP A 88 6.62 -3.90 -3.51
N ARG A 89 7.64 -4.46 -2.89
CA ARG A 89 7.72 -5.91 -2.65
C ARG A 89 6.58 -6.40 -1.75
N MET A 90 6.28 -5.65 -0.70
CA MET A 90 5.18 -5.98 0.18
C MET A 90 3.85 -5.94 -0.55
N GLU A 91 3.60 -4.86 -1.32
CA GLU A 91 2.32 -4.66 -1.99
C GLU A 91 2.09 -5.67 -3.11
N GLU A 92 3.14 -6.10 -3.79
CA GLU A 92 3.05 -7.16 -4.79
C GLU A 92 2.49 -8.46 -4.23
N ARG A 93 2.70 -8.72 -2.94
CA ARG A 93 2.18 -9.91 -2.26
C ARG A 93 0.89 -9.62 -1.52
N LEU A 94 0.82 -8.47 -0.87
CA LEU A 94 -0.33 -8.10 -0.04
C LEU A 94 -1.60 -7.93 -0.85
N ILE A 95 -1.55 -7.14 -1.92
CA ILE A 95 -2.75 -6.80 -2.69
C ILE A 95 -3.43 -8.05 -3.28
N PRO A 96 -2.71 -8.95 -3.98
CA PRO A 96 -3.34 -10.18 -4.46
C PRO A 96 -3.93 -11.04 -3.34
N SER A 97 -3.25 -11.10 -2.19
CA SER A 97 -3.73 -11.89 -1.04
C SER A 97 -5.02 -11.31 -0.45
N VAL A 98 -5.13 -9.98 -0.36
CA VAL A 98 -6.34 -9.31 0.11
C VAL A 98 -7.51 -9.56 -0.85
N ILE A 99 -7.25 -9.46 -2.15
CA ILE A 99 -8.26 -9.72 -3.18
C ILE A 99 -8.73 -11.17 -3.11
N ALA A 100 -7.80 -12.12 -3.01
CA ALA A 100 -8.13 -13.54 -2.91
C ALA A 100 -8.94 -13.88 -1.66
N ALA A 101 -8.70 -13.17 -0.55
CA ALA A 101 -9.44 -13.31 0.68
C ALA A 101 -10.79 -12.58 0.68
N ASP A 102 -11.08 -11.86 -0.40
CA ASP A 102 -12.30 -11.07 -0.58
C ASP A 102 -12.51 -10.06 0.56
N LYS A 103 -11.43 -9.40 0.97
CA LYS A 103 -11.50 -8.37 2.01
C LYS A 103 -11.49 -6.97 1.39
N PRO A 104 -12.15 -5.98 2.03
CA PRO A 104 -12.14 -4.61 1.53
C PRO A 104 -10.74 -4.04 1.40
N LEU A 105 -10.51 -3.32 0.32
CA LEU A 105 -9.23 -2.70 0.00
C LEU A 105 -9.47 -1.33 -0.61
N LEU A 106 -8.86 -0.29 -0.03
CA LEU A 106 -8.95 1.07 -0.54
C LEU A 106 -7.54 1.59 -0.84
N GLY A 107 -7.34 2.08 -2.07
CA GLY A 107 -6.09 2.74 -2.46
C GLY A 107 -6.27 4.25 -2.53
N ILE A 108 -5.30 5.00 -1.99
CA ILE A 108 -5.29 6.46 -2.02
C ILE A 108 -3.99 6.93 -2.69
N CYS A 109 -4.08 7.81 -3.68
CA CYS A 109 -2.93 8.32 -4.45
C CYS A 109 -2.08 7.18 -5.02
N ARG A 110 -0.85 7.02 -4.54
CA ARG A 110 0.01 5.91 -4.95
C ARG A 110 -0.68 4.56 -4.76
N GLY A 111 -1.53 4.43 -3.74
CA GLY A 111 -2.29 3.21 -3.50
C GLY A 111 -3.18 2.83 -4.67
N ILE A 112 -3.79 3.81 -5.35
CA ILE A 112 -4.59 3.57 -6.56
C ILE A 112 -3.68 3.02 -7.66
N GLN A 113 -2.49 3.59 -7.80
CA GLN A 113 -1.52 3.17 -8.81
C GLN A 113 -1.03 1.75 -8.57
N SER A 114 -0.70 1.44 -7.32
CA SER A 114 -0.25 0.10 -6.92
C SER A 114 -1.34 -0.94 -7.16
N LEU A 115 -2.59 -0.61 -6.85
CA LEU A 115 -3.73 -1.49 -7.09
C LEU A 115 -3.93 -1.74 -8.58
N ASN A 116 -3.83 -0.68 -9.41
CA ASN A 116 -3.94 -0.81 -10.85
C ASN A 116 -2.87 -1.77 -11.42
N VAL A 117 -1.63 -1.61 -10.97
CA VAL A 117 -0.51 -2.47 -11.39
C VAL A 117 -0.73 -3.91 -10.94
N ALA A 118 -1.21 -4.11 -9.71
CA ALA A 118 -1.51 -5.45 -9.19
C ALA A 118 -2.59 -6.17 -9.99
N LEU A 119 -3.49 -5.41 -10.62
CA LEU A 119 -4.56 -5.94 -11.48
C LEU A 119 -4.12 -6.08 -12.95
N GLY A 120 -2.85 -5.86 -13.24
CA GLY A 120 -2.29 -6.04 -14.58
C GLY A 120 -2.19 -4.76 -15.42
N GLY A 121 -2.49 -3.60 -14.83
CA GLY A 121 -2.38 -2.32 -15.52
C GLY A 121 -0.96 -1.77 -15.55
N THR A 122 -0.79 -0.70 -16.31
CA THR A 122 0.46 0.05 -16.40
C THR A 122 0.24 1.51 -16.02
N LEU A 123 1.32 2.27 -15.86
CA LEU A 123 1.27 3.65 -15.43
C LEU A 123 2.06 4.56 -16.38
N TRP A 124 1.62 5.82 -16.48
CA TRP A 124 2.47 6.90 -16.95
C TRP A 124 3.46 7.22 -15.85
N GLN A 125 4.76 7.21 -16.14
CA GLN A 125 5.80 7.45 -15.12
C GLN A 125 5.86 8.92 -14.70
N ASP A 126 5.58 9.83 -15.63
CA ASP A 126 5.51 11.25 -15.35
C ASP A 126 4.53 11.89 -16.35
N LEU A 127 3.33 12.24 -15.88
CA LEU A 127 2.28 12.79 -16.73
C LEU A 127 2.71 14.04 -17.53
N PRO A 128 3.49 14.99 -16.98
CA PRO A 128 3.93 16.14 -17.77
C PRO A 128 4.81 15.80 -18.96
N ASP A 129 5.51 14.65 -18.94
CA ASP A 129 6.41 14.23 -20.01
C ASP A 129 5.74 13.33 -21.03
N GLU A 130 4.58 12.83 -20.71
CA GLU A 130 3.89 11.81 -21.51
C GLU A 130 2.49 12.27 -21.95
#